data_fa287efbea91563fb1765307e93e5b1d
#
_entry.id   fa287efbea91563fb1765307e93e5b1d
#
_cell.length_a   1.000
_cell.length_b   1.000
_cell.length_c   1.000
_cell.angle_alpha   90.00
_cell.angle_beta   90.00
_cell.angle_gamma   90.00
#
_symmetry.space_group_name_H-M   'P 1'
#
loop_
_entity.id
_entity.type
_entity.pdbx_description
1 polymer ?
#
loop_
_entity_poly.entity_id
_entity_poly.type
_entity_poly.pdbx_seq_one_letter_code
_entity_poly.pdbx_strand_id
1 'polypeptide(L)'
;DLKMGVFDAIIGYEGFSNRDNPNYSRNMAYNLQPFNHTGLLGGYQINDLVSAQFGVANTGSNVLTDRAADSSDISYMGSVAVEAPENFGPLAGATVYVGYMEFGGGGDEQQNLYVGSTIPTPIDGLALGAAWDNVQNITGNGGDANILAGYISYQATDKMAVNGRIEYLDGDQGVLFNASKNGVAVDSEMLSLTGTVQYDLWDNVLTRAEVRWDSQEDGDGLYGGDDDILTFTLNAIYSF
;
A
#
# COMPACT_ATOMS: atom_id res chain seq x y z
N ASP A 1 0.13 -22.61 -8.14
CA ASP A 1 -0.19 -21.69 -9.24
C ASP A 1 1.06 -21.15 -9.90
N LEU A 2 0.98 -20.88 -11.22
CA LEU A 2 2.04 -20.26 -11.98
C LEU A 2 1.43 -19.19 -12.88
N LYS A 3 1.93 -17.95 -12.79
CA LYS A 3 1.54 -16.83 -13.65
C LYS A 3 2.72 -16.43 -14.50
N MET A 4 2.51 -16.23 -15.80
CA MET A 4 3.51 -15.74 -16.75
C MET A 4 2.91 -14.59 -17.56
N GLY A 5 3.59 -13.47 -17.63
CA GLY A 5 3.13 -12.26 -18.28
C GLY A 5 3.06 -11.09 -17.30
N VAL A 6 2.04 -10.24 -17.43
CA VAL A 6 1.81 -9.12 -16.51
C VAL A 6 0.98 -9.58 -15.33
N PHE A 7 1.43 -9.27 -14.11
CA PHE A 7 0.72 -9.56 -12.86
C PHE A 7 0.90 -8.40 -11.87
N ASP A 8 -0.04 -8.28 -10.93
CA ASP A 8 0.00 -7.25 -9.90
C ASP A 8 1.12 -7.53 -8.88
N ALA A 9 1.63 -6.47 -8.27
CA ALA A 9 2.63 -6.58 -7.21
C ALA A 9 2.11 -7.45 -6.05
N ILE A 10 3.05 -8.15 -5.41
CA ILE A 10 2.76 -9.05 -4.29
C ILE A 10 2.95 -8.39 -2.92
N ILE A 11 3.18 -7.08 -2.89
CA ILE A 11 3.33 -6.27 -1.68
C ILE A 11 2.32 -5.13 -1.68
N GLY A 12 2.02 -4.60 -0.51
CA GLY A 12 1.08 -3.49 -0.33
C GLY A 12 -0.25 -3.95 0.30
N TYR A 13 -0.79 -3.11 1.17
CA TYR A 13 -2.09 -3.34 1.80
C TYR A 13 -3.24 -2.98 0.85
N GLU A 14 -3.06 -1.93 0.06
CA GLU A 14 -4.05 -1.45 -0.90
C GLU A 14 -3.74 -2.00 -2.31
N GLY A 15 -4.76 -2.58 -2.93
CA GLY A 15 -4.64 -3.16 -4.27
C GLY A 15 -4.81 -2.14 -5.40
N PHE A 16 -4.53 -2.54 -6.63
CA PHE A 16 -4.64 -1.69 -7.82
C PHE A 16 -6.09 -1.26 -8.10
N SER A 17 -7.07 -2.14 -7.89
CA SER A 17 -8.49 -1.84 -8.11
C SER A 17 -9.02 -0.85 -7.09
N ASN A 18 -9.55 0.28 -7.56
CA ASN A 18 -10.16 1.28 -6.68
C ASN A 18 -11.40 0.75 -5.95
N ARG A 19 -12.14 -0.18 -6.54
CA ARG A 19 -13.36 -0.73 -5.95
C ARG A 19 -13.07 -1.51 -4.67
N ASP A 20 -11.96 -2.24 -4.66
CA ASP A 20 -11.63 -3.20 -3.60
C ASP A 20 -10.90 -2.56 -2.41
N ASN A 21 -10.55 -1.27 -2.52
CA ASN A 21 -9.91 -0.54 -1.43
C ASN A 21 -10.93 0.13 -0.51
N PRO A 22 -10.66 0.21 0.80
CA PRO A 22 -11.58 0.79 1.77
C PRO A 22 -11.76 2.30 1.59
N ASN A 23 -10.73 2.99 1.12
CA ASN A 23 -10.70 4.44 0.93
C ASN A 23 -10.61 4.79 -0.56
N TYR A 24 -11.00 6.02 -0.94
CA TYR A 24 -10.79 6.53 -2.29
C TYR A 24 -9.34 6.90 -2.54
N SER A 25 -8.76 7.70 -1.64
CA SER A 25 -7.34 8.03 -1.72
C SER A 25 -6.47 6.83 -1.33
N ARG A 26 -5.30 6.76 -1.94
CA ARG A 26 -4.31 5.74 -1.62
C ARG A 26 -3.50 6.11 -0.39
N ASN A 27 -2.96 5.10 0.28
CA ASN A 27 -1.99 5.31 1.33
C ASN A 27 -0.68 5.88 0.77
N MET A 28 0.17 6.42 1.63
CA MET A 28 1.43 7.05 1.21
C MET A 28 2.39 6.02 0.61
N ALA A 29 2.44 4.81 1.16
CA ALA A 29 3.29 3.72 0.68
C ALA A 29 2.98 3.31 -0.77
N TYR A 30 1.72 3.44 -1.21
CA TYR A 30 1.31 3.09 -2.57
C TYR A 30 2.12 3.81 -3.65
N ASN A 31 2.57 5.05 -3.40
CA ASN A 31 3.38 5.81 -4.36
C ASN A 31 4.84 5.34 -4.43
N LEU A 32 5.30 4.59 -3.43
CA LEU A 32 6.66 4.08 -3.31
C LEU A 32 6.75 2.57 -3.64
N GLN A 33 5.59 1.91 -3.77
CA GLN A 33 5.48 0.50 -4.13
C GLN A 33 5.32 0.33 -5.64
N PRO A 34 5.74 -0.81 -6.21
CA PRO A 34 5.38 -1.20 -7.56
C PRO A 34 3.90 -1.57 -7.64
N PHE A 35 3.28 -1.39 -8.81
CA PHE A 35 1.88 -1.75 -9.05
C PHE A 35 1.74 -3.09 -9.77
N ASN A 36 2.60 -3.34 -10.74
CA ASN A 36 2.58 -4.54 -11.57
C ASN A 36 3.97 -4.88 -12.09
N HIS A 37 4.11 -6.10 -12.54
CA HIS A 37 5.36 -6.64 -13.08
C HIS A 37 5.09 -7.45 -14.33
N THR A 38 6.11 -7.54 -15.19
CA THR A 38 6.13 -8.47 -16.32
C THR A 38 7.19 -9.55 -16.05
N GLY A 39 6.76 -10.79 -15.89
CA GLY A 39 7.69 -11.86 -15.53
C GLY A 39 7.02 -13.20 -15.25
N LEU A 40 7.53 -13.90 -14.28
CA LEU A 40 7.07 -15.21 -13.81
C LEU A 40 6.87 -15.19 -12.31
N LEU A 41 5.67 -15.56 -11.85
CA LEU A 41 5.32 -15.65 -10.42
C LEU A 41 4.77 -17.05 -10.12
N GLY A 42 5.38 -17.74 -9.17
CA GLY A 42 4.92 -19.00 -8.60
C GLY A 42 4.29 -18.81 -7.24
N GLY A 43 3.15 -19.45 -6.98
CA GLY A 43 2.49 -19.51 -5.67
C GLY A 43 2.29 -20.93 -5.21
N TYR A 44 2.57 -21.19 -3.94
CA TYR A 44 2.48 -22.49 -3.31
C TYR A 44 1.78 -22.43 -1.95
N GLN A 45 0.71 -23.22 -1.80
CA GLN A 45 0.06 -23.46 -0.52
C GLN A 45 0.83 -24.52 0.23
N ILE A 46 1.52 -24.15 1.31
CA ILE A 46 2.38 -25.07 2.10
C ILE A 46 1.50 -25.96 2.96
N ASN A 47 0.48 -25.36 3.59
CA ASN A 47 -0.56 -26.06 4.35
C ASN A 47 -1.80 -25.12 4.43
N ASP A 48 -2.83 -25.50 5.18
CA ASP A 48 -4.09 -24.76 5.28
C ASP A 48 -3.91 -23.34 5.82
N LEU A 49 -2.81 -23.04 6.53
CA LEU A 49 -2.57 -21.78 7.21
C LEU A 49 -1.44 -20.95 6.58
N VAL A 50 -0.60 -21.56 5.75
CA VAL A 50 0.63 -20.91 5.26
C VAL A 50 0.72 -21.04 3.76
N SER A 51 0.89 -19.91 3.09
CA SER A 51 1.19 -19.83 1.67
C SER A 51 2.46 -19.00 1.42
N ALA A 52 3.12 -19.26 0.29
CA ALA A 52 4.30 -18.53 -0.13
C ALA A 52 4.25 -18.25 -1.63
N GLN A 53 4.86 -17.14 -2.04
CA GLN A 53 5.04 -16.77 -3.44
C GLN A 53 6.50 -16.43 -3.70
N PHE A 54 6.97 -16.72 -4.90
CA PHE A 54 8.26 -16.29 -5.40
C PHE A 54 8.16 -15.94 -6.88
N GLY A 55 8.78 -14.84 -7.27
CA GLY A 55 8.73 -14.36 -8.64
C GLY A 55 10.01 -13.68 -9.10
N VAL A 56 10.13 -13.60 -10.41
CA VAL A 56 11.16 -12.85 -11.11
C VAL A 56 10.50 -11.98 -12.19
N ALA A 57 10.98 -10.77 -12.35
CA ALA A 57 10.44 -9.83 -13.33
C ALA A 57 11.57 -9.11 -14.07
N ASN A 58 11.26 -8.57 -15.22
CA ASN A 58 12.20 -7.84 -16.04
C ASN A 58 12.62 -6.48 -15.45
N THR A 59 11.81 -5.91 -14.55
CA THR A 59 12.11 -4.69 -13.79
C THR A 59 11.14 -4.54 -12.61
N GLY A 60 11.50 -3.70 -11.65
CA GLY A 60 10.61 -3.19 -10.59
C GLY A 60 9.77 -1.99 -11.01
N SER A 61 10.02 -1.41 -12.20
CA SER A 61 9.29 -0.26 -12.73
C SER A 61 7.79 -0.54 -12.87
N ASN A 62 6.98 0.47 -12.60
CA ASN A 62 5.52 0.43 -12.78
C ASN A 62 5.09 0.56 -14.25
N VAL A 63 6.02 0.62 -15.19
CA VAL A 63 5.73 0.69 -16.62
C VAL A 63 5.56 -0.71 -17.16
N LEU A 64 4.41 -0.99 -17.74
CA LEU A 64 4.14 -2.24 -18.44
C LEU A 64 5.16 -2.44 -19.56
N THR A 65 5.75 -3.63 -19.64
CA THR A 65 6.75 -4.00 -20.66
C THR A 65 8.08 -3.24 -20.58
N ASP A 66 8.29 -2.44 -19.56
CA ASP A 66 9.59 -1.84 -19.32
C ASP A 66 10.61 -2.92 -18.96
N ARG A 67 11.86 -2.63 -19.14
CA ARG A 67 12.96 -3.47 -18.71
C ARG A 67 14.13 -2.60 -18.30
N ALA A 68 14.95 -3.10 -17.41
CA ALA A 68 16.19 -2.44 -17.03
C ALA A 68 17.06 -2.09 -18.24
N ALA A 69 17.86 -1.06 -18.10
CA ALA A 69 18.77 -0.60 -19.14
C ALA A 69 19.78 -1.70 -19.54
N ASP A 70 20.18 -2.52 -18.57
CA ASP A 70 20.98 -3.72 -18.81
C ASP A 70 20.06 -4.96 -18.78
N SER A 71 20.16 -5.81 -19.80
CA SER A 71 19.32 -7.00 -19.93
C SER A 71 19.62 -8.11 -18.92
N SER A 72 20.63 -7.94 -18.09
CA SER A 72 20.99 -8.84 -16.99
C SER A 72 20.27 -8.49 -15.67
N ASP A 73 19.66 -7.30 -15.58
CA ASP A 73 19.07 -6.82 -14.35
C ASP A 73 17.64 -7.37 -14.22
N ILE A 74 17.46 -8.25 -13.26
CA ILE A 74 16.22 -8.95 -12.98
C ILE A 74 15.75 -8.57 -11.58
N SER A 75 14.49 -8.20 -11.47
CA SER A 75 13.83 -7.99 -10.17
C SER A 75 13.43 -9.31 -9.56
N TYR A 76 13.65 -9.45 -8.26
CA TYR A 76 13.27 -10.61 -7.47
C TYR A 76 12.21 -10.22 -6.45
N MET A 77 11.25 -11.12 -6.22
CA MET A 77 10.19 -10.90 -5.24
C MET A 77 9.80 -12.19 -4.54
N GLY A 78 9.39 -12.06 -3.29
CA GLY A 78 8.89 -13.19 -2.54
C GLY A 78 7.97 -12.76 -1.39
N SER A 79 7.04 -13.61 -1.01
CA SER A 79 6.15 -13.36 0.11
C SER A 79 5.74 -14.62 0.84
N VAL A 80 5.35 -14.45 2.09
CA VAL A 80 4.73 -15.48 2.93
C VAL A 80 3.50 -14.89 3.60
N ALA A 81 2.39 -15.61 3.54
CA ALA A 81 1.18 -15.30 4.29
C ALA A 81 0.91 -16.40 5.32
N VAL A 82 0.51 -15.98 6.51
CA VAL A 82 0.14 -16.88 7.62
C VAL A 82 -1.24 -16.47 8.13
N GLU A 83 -2.15 -17.42 8.21
CA GLU A 83 -3.47 -17.24 8.78
C GLU A 83 -3.54 -17.88 10.17
N ALA A 84 -4.16 -17.19 11.12
CA ALA A 84 -4.37 -17.72 12.46
C ALA A 84 -5.46 -18.81 12.45
N PRO A 85 -5.20 -19.98 13.03
CA PRO A 85 -6.15 -21.09 13.03
C PRO A 85 -7.38 -20.79 13.89
N GLU A 86 -8.47 -21.54 13.66
CA GLU A 86 -9.77 -21.37 14.35
C GLU A 86 -9.67 -21.40 15.89
N ASN A 87 -8.70 -22.11 16.44
CA ASN A 87 -8.50 -22.23 17.90
C ASN A 87 -7.80 -21.02 18.54
N PHE A 88 -7.46 -19.97 17.77
CA PHE A 88 -6.88 -18.71 18.28
C PHE A 88 -7.91 -17.75 18.87
N GLY A 89 -9.15 -18.19 19.03
CA GLY A 89 -10.22 -17.38 19.66
C GLY A 89 -10.52 -16.10 18.88
N PRO A 90 -10.45 -14.91 19.51
CA PRO A 90 -10.77 -13.64 18.84
C PRO A 90 -9.86 -13.29 17.65
N LEU A 91 -8.71 -13.94 17.53
CA LEU A 91 -7.76 -13.74 16.43
C LEU A 91 -7.89 -14.82 15.34
N ALA A 92 -8.86 -15.73 15.44
CA ALA A 92 -9.10 -16.73 14.39
C ALA A 92 -9.36 -16.05 13.04
N GLY A 93 -8.66 -16.49 11.99
CA GLY A 93 -8.70 -15.88 10.67
C GLY A 93 -7.92 -14.57 10.51
N ALA A 94 -7.21 -14.11 11.56
CA ALA A 94 -6.25 -13.01 11.39
C ALA A 94 -5.12 -13.45 10.44
N THR A 95 -4.74 -12.56 9.53
CA THR A 95 -3.66 -12.84 8.57
C THR A 95 -2.46 -11.95 8.85
N VAL A 96 -1.26 -12.51 8.72
CA VAL A 96 -0.01 -11.76 8.64
C VAL A 96 0.64 -12.08 7.31
N TYR A 97 1.02 -11.05 6.61
CA TYR A 97 1.67 -11.12 5.31
C TYR A 97 3.01 -10.41 5.37
N VAL A 98 4.07 -11.06 4.91
CA VAL A 98 5.40 -10.47 4.76
C VAL A 98 5.81 -10.63 3.31
N GLY A 99 6.19 -9.53 2.67
CA GLY A 99 6.65 -9.52 1.29
C GLY A 99 7.94 -8.71 1.15
N TYR A 100 8.80 -9.16 0.26
CA TYR A 100 10.04 -8.48 -0.11
C TYR A 100 10.16 -8.41 -1.62
N MET A 101 10.70 -7.30 -2.07
CA MET A 101 11.02 -7.09 -3.47
C MET A 101 12.29 -6.27 -3.61
N GLU A 102 13.13 -6.67 -4.57
CA GLU A 102 14.33 -5.96 -5.01
C GLU A 102 14.21 -5.65 -6.49
N PHE A 103 14.37 -4.37 -6.84
CA PHE A 103 14.32 -3.94 -8.23
C PHE A 103 15.65 -4.25 -8.91
N GLY A 104 15.63 -4.81 -10.11
CA GLY A 104 16.82 -4.93 -10.94
C GLY A 104 17.04 -3.65 -11.75
N GLY A 105 18.30 -3.19 -11.90
CA GLY A 105 18.55 -2.02 -12.71
C GLY A 105 19.86 -1.25 -12.51
N GLY A 106 20.92 -1.91 -12.09
CA GLY A 106 22.30 -1.40 -12.25
C GLY A 106 22.65 -0.15 -11.43
N GLY A 107 22.69 -0.28 -10.14
CA GLY A 107 23.07 0.77 -9.19
C GLY A 107 22.63 0.40 -7.79
N ASP A 108 22.39 1.39 -6.95
CA ASP A 108 21.72 1.18 -5.69
C ASP A 108 20.24 0.86 -5.96
N GLU A 109 19.90 -0.42 -5.87
CA GLU A 109 18.60 -0.96 -6.27
C GLU A 109 17.56 -0.69 -5.18
N GLN A 110 16.38 -0.23 -5.58
CA GLN A 110 15.29 -0.05 -4.64
C GLN A 110 14.86 -1.39 -4.06
N GLN A 111 14.71 -1.42 -2.75
CA GLN A 111 14.24 -2.58 -2.00
C GLN A 111 12.97 -2.20 -1.23
N ASN A 112 11.97 -3.05 -1.29
CA ASN A 112 10.73 -2.89 -0.55
C ASN A 112 10.52 -4.10 0.38
N LEU A 113 10.47 -3.85 1.68
CA LEU A 113 10.02 -4.80 2.68
C LEU A 113 8.63 -4.37 3.17
N TYR A 114 7.67 -5.26 3.06
CA TYR A 114 6.29 -5.05 3.45
C TYR A 114 5.86 -6.04 4.54
N VAL A 115 5.18 -5.55 5.57
CA VAL A 115 4.48 -6.38 6.56
C VAL A 115 3.06 -5.85 6.71
N GLY A 116 2.07 -6.69 6.43
CA GLY A 116 0.65 -6.35 6.57
C GLY A 116 -0.11 -7.35 7.41
N SER A 117 -1.20 -6.91 8.02
CA SER A 117 -2.08 -7.76 8.81
C SER A 117 -3.53 -7.31 8.67
N THR A 118 -4.45 -8.27 8.53
CA THR A 118 -5.89 -8.04 8.70
C THR A 118 -6.38 -8.86 9.88
N ILE A 119 -7.07 -8.21 10.79
CA ILE A 119 -7.50 -8.79 12.06
C ILE A 119 -9.03 -8.71 12.14
N PRO A 120 -9.75 -9.84 12.04
CA PRO A 120 -11.17 -9.89 12.32
C PRO A 120 -11.40 -9.53 13.78
N THR A 121 -12.55 -8.96 14.10
CA THR A 121 -12.92 -8.64 15.46
C THR A 121 -14.17 -9.41 15.89
N PRO A 122 -14.45 -9.55 17.19
CA PRO A 122 -15.69 -10.17 17.66
C PRO A 122 -16.93 -9.29 17.42
N ILE A 123 -16.77 -8.11 16.85
CA ILE A 123 -17.88 -7.20 16.48
C ILE A 123 -18.21 -7.45 15.01
N ASP A 124 -19.45 -7.87 14.76
CA ASP A 124 -19.90 -8.14 13.39
C ASP A 124 -19.72 -6.92 12.49
N GLY A 125 -19.12 -7.16 11.33
CA GLY A 125 -18.84 -6.14 10.34
C GLY A 125 -17.61 -5.25 10.63
N LEU A 126 -16.93 -5.41 11.77
CA LEU A 126 -15.72 -4.63 12.10
C LEU A 126 -14.45 -5.44 11.82
N ALA A 127 -13.57 -4.89 11.02
CA ALA A 127 -12.23 -5.40 10.77
C ALA A 127 -11.18 -4.32 11.04
N LEU A 128 -10.02 -4.73 11.50
CA LEU A 128 -8.84 -3.90 11.69
C LEU A 128 -7.73 -4.34 10.74
N GLY A 129 -6.90 -3.40 10.35
CA GLY A 129 -5.72 -3.68 9.53
C GLY A 129 -4.53 -2.84 9.98
N ALA A 130 -3.35 -3.34 9.69
CA ALA A 130 -2.11 -2.60 9.86
C ALA A 130 -1.14 -2.94 8.73
N ALA A 131 -0.33 -1.98 8.34
CA ALA A 131 0.72 -2.16 7.36
C ALA A 131 1.96 -1.39 7.78
N TRP A 132 3.11 -1.96 7.50
CA TRP A 132 4.41 -1.31 7.57
C TRP A 132 5.18 -1.58 6.30
N ASP A 133 5.67 -0.51 5.71
CA ASP A 133 6.50 -0.51 4.52
C ASP A 133 7.85 0.13 4.86
N ASN A 134 8.93 -0.59 4.56
CA ASN A 134 10.28 -0.06 4.54
C ASN A 134 10.76 -0.09 3.09
N VAL A 135 11.05 1.07 2.55
CA VAL A 135 11.56 1.26 1.21
C VAL A 135 12.95 1.84 1.29
N GLN A 136 13.91 1.18 0.68
CA GLN A 136 15.31 1.58 0.68
C GLN A 136 15.77 1.90 -0.75
N ASN A 137 16.72 2.82 -0.86
CA ASN A 137 17.31 3.26 -2.14
C ASN A 137 16.23 3.65 -3.17
N ILE A 138 15.28 4.51 -2.77
CA ILE A 138 14.14 4.90 -3.61
C ILE A 138 14.63 5.42 -4.94
N THR A 139 14.11 4.82 -6.02
CA THR A 139 14.49 5.11 -7.40
C THR A 139 14.36 6.61 -7.69
N GLY A 140 15.47 7.20 -8.09
CA GLY A 140 15.56 8.61 -8.50
C GLY A 140 16.18 9.55 -7.47
N ASN A 141 16.22 9.23 -6.18
CA ASN A 141 16.86 10.06 -5.16
C ASN A 141 17.78 9.30 -4.18
N GLY A 142 17.68 7.96 -4.14
CA GLY A 142 18.51 7.12 -3.26
C GLY A 142 18.18 7.20 -1.77
N GLY A 143 17.05 7.84 -1.41
CA GLY A 143 16.63 7.97 -0.02
C GLY A 143 15.85 6.74 0.46
N ASP A 144 15.66 6.64 1.77
CA ASP A 144 14.91 5.59 2.44
C ASP A 144 13.61 6.15 3.02
N ALA A 145 12.60 5.30 3.20
CA ALA A 145 11.36 5.65 3.88
C ALA A 145 10.79 4.50 4.70
N ASN A 146 10.17 4.85 5.81
CA ASN A 146 9.32 3.99 6.62
C ASN A 146 7.90 4.55 6.64
N ILE A 147 6.92 3.72 6.33
CA ILE A 147 5.51 4.10 6.35
C ILE A 147 4.76 3.12 7.24
N LEU A 148 4.05 3.64 8.22
CA LEU A 148 3.16 2.87 9.08
C LEU A 148 1.72 3.29 8.80
N ALA A 149 0.83 2.33 8.57
CA ALA A 149 -0.59 2.57 8.33
C ALA A 149 -1.46 1.68 9.22
N GLY A 150 -2.51 2.27 9.80
CA GLY A 150 -3.56 1.57 10.52
C GLY A 150 -4.91 1.76 9.83
N TYR A 151 -5.71 0.71 9.76
CA TYR A 151 -7.00 0.67 9.07
C TYR A 151 -8.11 0.19 10.00
N ILE A 152 -9.27 0.79 9.85
CA ILE A 152 -10.52 0.33 10.44
C ILE A 152 -11.59 0.31 9.36
N SER A 153 -12.33 -0.78 9.26
CA SER A 153 -13.45 -0.94 8.33
C SER A 153 -14.66 -1.49 9.08
N TYR A 154 -15.78 -0.80 8.98
CA TYR A 154 -17.02 -1.20 9.62
C TYR A 154 -18.17 -1.24 8.61
N GLN A 155 -18.69 -2.44 8.36
CA GLN A 155 -19.90 -2.65 7.55
C GLN A 155 -21.11 -2.32 8.42
N ALA A 156 -21.62 -1.10 8.32
CA ALA A 156 -22.71 -0.61 9.16
C ALA A 156 -24.10 -1.14 8.75
N THR A 157 -24.29 -1.39 7.44
CA THR A 157 -25.48 -2.04 6.85
C THR A 157 -25.07 -2.84 5.62
N ASP A 158 -25.99 -3.60 5.04
CA ASP A 158 -25.73 -4.36 3.79
C ASP A 158 -25.23 -3.49 2.63
N LYS A 159 -25.44 -2.17 2.69
CA LYS A 159 -25.06 -1.21 1.64
C LYS A 159 -24.07 -0.14 2.07
N MET A 160 -23.83 0.02 3.37
CA MET A 160 -23.02 1.12 3.88
C MET A 160 -21.84 0.61 4.70
N ALA A 161 -20.65 1.05 4.34
CA ALA A 161 -19.44 0.86 5.13
C ALA A 161 -18.82 2.21 5.54
N VAL A 162 -18.18 2.22 6.69
CA VAL A 162 -17.37 3.35 7.17
C VAL A 162 -15.96 2.87 7.36
N ASN A 163 -15.02 3.57 6.73
CA ASN A 163 -13.62 3.20 6.75
C ASN A 163 -12.78 4.37 7.29
N GLY A 164 -11.74 4.04 8.02
CA GLY A 164 -10.75 4.98 8.52
C GLY A 164 -9.34 4.49 8.25
N ARG A 165 -8.41 5.42 8.02
CA ARG A 165 -6.99 5.16 7.88
C ARG A 165 -6.20 6.24 8.61
N ILE A 166 -5.19 5.83 9.35
CA ILE A 166 -4.15 6.68 9.90
C ILE A 166 -2.82 6.23 9.33
N GLU A 167 -1.97 7.19 8.96
CA GLU A 167 -0.67 6.90 8.34
C GLU A 167 0.39 7.84 8.92
N TYR A 168 1.57 7.31 9.11
CA TYR A 168 2.76 8.08 9.42
C TYR A 168 3.88 7.67 8.47
N LEU A 169 4.50 8.65 7.84
CA LEU A 169 5.66 8.50 6.98
C LEU A 169 6.84 9.21 7.63
N ASP A 170 7.96 8.52 7.68
CA ASP A 170 9.29 9.01 8.02
C ASP A 170 10.23 8.62 6.89
N GLY A 171 10.74 9.61 6.16
CA GLY A 171 11.56 9.40 4.97
C GLY A 171 12.62 10.46 4.79
N ASP A 172 13.69 10.09 4.12
CA ASP A 172 14.79 10.97 3.77
C ASP A 172 14.33 12.13 2.86
N GLN A 173 15.21 13.11 2.70
CA GLN A 173 14.96 14.29 1.88
C GLN A 173 14.51 13.93 0.45
N GLY A 174 13.39 14.49 0.03
CA GLY A 174 12.90 14.36 -1.35
C GLY A 174 12.22 13.04 -1.69
N VAL A 175 11.93 12.20 -0.72
CA VAL A 175 11.30 10.88 -0.94
C VAL A 175 9.92 10.98 -1.57
N LEU A 176 9.00 11.77 -1.01
CA LEU A 176 7.68 12.02 -1.62
C LEU A 176 7.57 13.44 -2.17
N PHE A 177 8.27 14.38 -1.57
CA PHE A 177 8.23 15.79 -1.93
C PHE A 177 9.53 16.46 -1.48
N ASN A 178 9.88 17.57 -2.11
CA ASN A 178 11.05 18.35 -1.73
C ASN A 178 10.71 19.26 -0.54
N ALA A 179 10.66 18.68 0.66
CA ALA A 179 10.49 19.44 1.88
C ALA A 179 11.68 20.37 2.12
N SER A 180 11.44 21.60 2.51
CA SER A 180 12.50 22.55 2.90
C SER A 180 12.06 23.39 4.08
N LYS A 181 13.03 23.80 4.91
CA LYS A 181 12.84 24.73 6.03
C LYS A 181 13.88 25.82 5.93
N ASN A 182 13.44 27.08 5.78
CA ASN A 182 14.32 28.22 5.54
C ASN A 182 15.27 28.04 4.32
N GLY A 183 14.78 27.36 3.28
CA GLY A 183 15.54 27.06 2.06
C GLY A 183 16.60 25.96 2.20
N VAL A 184 16.56 25.19 3.30
CA VAL A 184 17.40 24.00 3.51
C VAL A 184 16.50 22.78 3.39
N ALA A 185 16.90 21.80 2.59
CA ALA A 185 16.16 20.54 2.46
C ALA A 185 16.09 19.81 3.82
N VAL A 186 14.92 19.28 4.15
CA VAL A 186 14.65 18.52 5.37
C VAL A 186 14.03 17.18 5.02
N ASP A 187 14.01 16.28 5.98
CA ASP A 187 13.40 14.95 5.84
C ASP A 187 11.88 15.06 5.60
N SER A 188 11.31 14.03 5.00
CA SER A 188 9.89 13.98 4.64
C SER A 188 9.11 13.28 5.75
N GLU A 189 8.60 14.05 6.72
CA GLU A 189 7.75 13.52 7.79
C GLU A 189 6.30 13.95 7.59
N MET A 190 5.38 12.98 7.55
CA MET A 190 3.95 13.25 7.34
C MET A 190 3.06 12.39 8.22
N LEU A 191 2.00 13.01 8.75
CA LEU A 191 0.85 12.35 9.35
C LEU A 191 -0.38 12.54 8.46
N SER A 192 -1.14 11.48 8.21
CA SER A 192 -2.38 11.53 7.46
C SER A 192 -3.52 10.83 8.19
N LEU A 193 -4.70 11.44 8.16
CA LEU A 193 -5.95 10.88 8.67
C LEU A 193 -6.99 10.88 7.55
N THR A 194 -7.58 9.72 7.27
CA THR A 194 -8.60 9.56 6.24
C THR A 194 -9.85 8.92 6.83
N GLY A 195 -11.01 9.48 6.53
CA GLY A 195 -12.31 8.93 6.85
C GLY A 195 -13.20 8.85 5.61
N THR A 196 -13.77 7.68 5.32
CA THR A 196 -14.56 7.42 4.12
C THR A 196 -15.89 6.77 4.50
N VAL A 197 -16.98 7.32 3.99
CA VAL A 197 -18.28 6.65 3.97
C VAL A 197 -18.50 6.10 2.56
N GLN A 198 -18.68 4.79 2.46
CA GLN A 198 -18.98 4.08 1.25
C GLN A 198 -20.45 3.66 1.24
N TYR A 199 -21.11 3.77 0.06
CA TYR A 199 -22.49 3.35 -0.11
C TYR A 199 -22.69 2.68 -1.47
N ASP A 200 -23.20 1.42 -1.45
CA ASP A 200 -23.62 0.69 -2.64
C ASP A 200 -24.99 1.20 -3.09
N LEU A 201 -24.98 2.18 -3.99
CA LEU A 201 -26.18 2.84 -4.50
C LEU A 201 -27.05 1.85 -5.30
N TRP A 202 -26.40 1.04 -6.16
CA TRP A 202 -26.97 -0.10 -6.90
C TRP A 202 -25.94 -1.24 -6.91
N ASP A 203 -26.32 -2.42 -7.34
CA ASP A 203 -25.48 -3.63 -7.35
C ASP A 203 -24.13 -3.41 -8.09
N ASN A 204 -24.13 -2.53 -9.06
CA ASN A 204 -22.97 -2.22 -9.89
C ASN A 204 -22.45 -0.76 -9.72
N VAL A 205 -23.00 0.01 -8.76
CA VAL A 205 -22.57 1.40 -8.50
C VAL A 205 -22.22 1.58 -7.04
N LEU A 206 -20.94 1.80 -6.80
CA LEU A 206 -20.37 2.18 -5.52
C LEU A 206 -20.16 3.70 -5.48
N THR A 207 -20.55 4.33 -4.39
CA THR A 207 -20.27 5.75 -4.15
C THR A 207 -19.48 5.94 -2.86
N ARG A 208 -18.63 6.96 -2.81
CA ARG A 208 -17.84 7.31 -1.62
C ARG A 208 -17.84 8.81 -1.38
N ALA A 209 -17.89 9.18 -0.11
CA ALA A 209 -17.55 10.51 0.38
C ALA A 209 -16.37 10.36 1.35
N GLU A 210 -15.30 11.08 1.08
CA GLU A 210 -14.04 10.97 1.83
C GLU A 210 -13.58 12.34 2.30
N VAL A 211 -13.08 12.38 3.54
CA VAL A 211 -12.32 13.50 4.10
C VAL A 211 -10.92 12.99 4.42
N ARG A 212 -9.91 13.69 3.98
CA ARG A 212 -8.51 13.41 4.26
C ARG A 212 -7.82 14.68 4.75
N TRP A 213 -7.12 14.56 5.87
CA TRP A 213 -6.24 15.57 6.42
C TRP A 213 -4.80 15.05 6.36
N ASP A 214 -3.93 15.82 5.72
CA ASP A 214 -2.51 15.56 5.63
C ASP A 214 -1.76 16.69 6.33
N SER A 215 -0.80 16.37 7.20
CA SER A 215 0.05 17.32 7.90
C SER A 215 1.50 16.93 7.75
N GLN A 216 2.31 17.91 7.38
CA GLN A 216 3.76 17.81 7.37
C GLN A 216 4.31 18.22 8.74
N GLU A 217 5.15 17.39 9.35
CA GLU A 217 5.75 17.68 10.66
C GLU A 217 6.89 18.69 10.58
N ASP A 218 7.74 18.61 9.54
CA ASP A 218 8.84 19.51 9.28
C ASP A 218 8.80 20.09 7.85
N GLY A 219 9.08 21.38 7.70
CA GLY A 219 9.11 22.09 6.41
C GLY A 219 8.49 23.47 6.47
N ASP A 220 8.61 24.22 5.36
CA ASP A 220 8.05 25.57 5.20
C ASP A 220 6.79 25.53 4.32
N GLY A 221 5.77 24.76 4.72
CA GLY A 221 4.47 24.77 4.09
C GLY A 221 4.43 24.10 2.71
N LEU A 222 4.32 22.78 2.70
CA LEU A 222 4.16 21.97 1.48
C LEU A 222 2.93 22.37 0.65
N TYR A 223 1.87 22.83 1.31
CA TYR A 223 0.56 23.10 0.71
C TYR A 223 0.33 24.60 0.42
N GLY A 224 1.26 25.21 -0.35
CA GLY A 224 1.15 26.63 -0.72
C GLY A 224 1.54 27.60 0.38
N GLY A 225 2.32 27.15 1.38
CA GLY A 225 2.74 27.92 2.54
C GLY A 225 2.11 27.44 3.86
N ASP A 226 1.18 26.46 3.80
CA ASP A 226 0.57 25.85 4.97
C ASP A 226 1.20 24.46 5.24
N ASP A 227 1.28 24.06 6.50
CA ASP A 227 1.86 22.78 6.95
C ASP A 227 0.84 21.65 6.85
N ASP A 228 -0.45 21.95 6.68
CA ASP A 228 -1.52 20.96 6.57
C ASP A 228 -2.54 21.29 5.48
N ILE A 229 -3.26 20.27 5.03
CA ILE A 229 -4.35 20.39 4.07
C ILE A 229 -5.51 19.46 4.45
N LEU A 230 -6.74 19.97 4.30
CA LEU A 230 -7.96 19.18 4.40
C LEU A 230 -8.57 19.03 3.00
N THR A 231 -8.72 17.79 2.57
CA THR A 231 -9.30 17.44 1.27
C THR A 231 -10.65 16.74 1.46
N PHE A 232 -11.63 17.16 0.67
CA PHE A 232 -12.93 16.48 0.57
C PHE A 232 -13.12 15.94 -0.85
N THR A 233 -13.51 14.65 -0.95
CA THR A 233 -13.65 13.98 -2.24
C THR A 233 -14.98 13.23 -2.33
N LEU A 234 -15.62 13.32 -3.49
CA LEU A 234 -16.76 12.48 -3.88
C LEU A 234 -16.34 11.58 -5.05
N ASN A 235 -16.68 10.32 -4.96
CA ASN A 235 -16.32 9.31 -5.95
C ASN A 235 -17.53 8.43 -6.29
N ALA A 236 -17.62 8.00 -7.54
CA ALA A 236 -18.55 6.98 -7.99
C ALA A 236 -17.84 5.99 -8.92
N ILE A 237 -18.04 4.69 -8.68
CA ILE A 237 -17.47 3.61 -9.48
C ILE A 237 -18.62 2.79 -10.06
N TYR A 238 -18.64 2.66 -11.37
CA TYR A 238 -19.53 1.78 -12.10
C TYR A 238 -18.76 0.54 -12.57
N SER A 239 -19.27 -0.65 -12.26
CA SER A 239 -18.71 -1.92 -12.70
C SER A 239 -19.65 -2.57 -13.72
N PHE A 240 -19.13 -3.05 -14.84
CA PHE A 240 -19.87 -3.66 -15.95
C PHE A 240 -19.31 -5.03 -16.30
#